data_9a95bca011d9dc510651e873de653f9f
#
_entry.id   9a95bca011d9dc510651e873de653f9f
#
_cell.length_a   1.000
_cell.length_b   1.000
_cell.length_c   1.000
_cell.angle_alpha   90.00
_cell.angle_beta   90.00
_cell.angle_gamma   90.00
#
_symmetry.space_group_name_H-M   'P 1'
#
loop_
_entity.id
_entity.type
_entity.pdbx_description
1 polymer ?
#
loop_
_entity_poly.entity_id
_entity_poly.type
_entity_poly.pdbx_seq_one_letter_code
_entity_poly.pdbx_strand_id
1 'polypeptide(L)'
;MNFYTNITRWGNHLLLREVANGQRINRRIKYSPTLYCLVKEPTKYKTLNGQYVASVKHSSMKEANEWIDNYKSQPHLIYGNTLYQYNYLADQYPNRVDWDMEKLLIVTIDIEVQCENGFPDPEKALEELLSITIKNHQTKEIVVWGIGDFKSNRNDVHYVSCENELHLIKEFLVFWERNHPDVITGWNTEFFDIPYLCNRIKNLFGDDEIRRLSPWRSVFDREVFQMGRKQQVYNIQGVAALDYYDLYRK
;
A
#
# COMPACT_ATOMS: atom_id res chain seq x y z
N MET A 1 12.42 15.23 -12.17
CA MET A 1 11.84 15.22 -10.80
C MET A 1 11.75 13.78 -10.35
N ASN A 2 12.23 13.48 -9.14
CA ASN A 2 12.18 12.14 -8.58
C ASN A 2 11.55 12.22 -7.19
N PHE A 3 10.55 11.40 -6.92
CA PHE A 3 9.89 11.32 -5.61
C PHE A 3 9.34 9.92 -5.36
N TYR A 4 9.27 9.54 -4.08
CA TYR A 4 8.68 8.25 -3.70
C TYR A 4 7.16 8.32 -3.66
N THR A 5 6.49 7.22 -3.99
CA THR A 5 5.04 7.06 -3.86
C THR A 5 4.67 6.10 -2.74
N ASN A 6 5.56 5.13 -2.47
CA ASN A 6 5.39 4.20 -1.35
C ASN A 6 6.75 3.67 -0.90
N ILE A 7 6.92 3.46 0.40
CA ILE A 7 8.07 2.76 0.96
C ILE A 7 7.63 1.91 2.15
N THR A 8 8.10 0.67 2.20
CA THR A 8 7.80 -0.24 3.29
C THR A 8 8.99 -1.14 3.59
N ARG A 9 9.12 -1.58 4.84
CA ARG A 9 10.14 -2.51 5.24
C ARG A 9 9.67 -3.93 5.02
N TRP A 10 10.53 -4.75 4.39
CA TRP A 10 10.36 -6.20 4.28
C TRP A 10 11.64 -6.91 4.73
N GLY A 11 11.61 -7.48 5.93
CA GLY A 11 12.78 -8.13 6.50
C GLY A 11 13.99 -7.19 6.56
N ASN A 12 15.05 -7.52 5.84
CA ASN A 12 16.27 -6.73 5.76
C ASN A 12 16.37 -5.84 4.51
N HIS A 13 15.23 -5.57 3.86
CA HIS A 13 15.14 -4.70 2.67
C HIS A 13 14.07 -3.62 2.87
N LEU A 14 14.20 -2.55 2.12
CA LEU A 14 13.15 -1.58 1.87
C LEU A 14 12.59 -1.82 0.46
N LEU A 15 11.28 -1.86 0.35
CA LEU A 15 10.55 -1.91 -0.91
C LEU A 15 10.10 -0.49 -1.23
N LEU A 16 10.71 0.11 -2.26
CA LEU A 16 10.48 1.48 -2.67
C LEU A 16 9.75 1.51 -4.00
N ARG A 17 8.64 2.25 -4.03
CA ARG A 17 8.00 2.71 -5.27
C ARG A 17 8.28 4.18 -5.42
N GLU A 18 8.70 4.58 -6.61
CA GLU A 18 9.03 5.97 -6.91
C GLU A 18 8.68 6.33 -8.36
N VAL A 19 8.50 7.62 -8.59
CA VAL A 19 8.53 8.20 -9.93
C VAL A 19 9.93 8.78 -10.15
N ALA A 20 10.64 8.25 -11.12
CA ALA A 20 11.96 8.72 -11.51
C ALA A 20 12.00 8.98 -13.02
N ASN A 21 12.36 10.19 -13.42
CA ASN A 21 12.37 10.63 -14.81
C ASN A 21 11.03 10.40 -15.54
N GLY A 22 9.92 10.59 -14.82
CA GLY A 22 8.57 10.38 -15.34
C GLY A 22 8.10 8.93 -15.44
N GLN A 23 8.90 7.97 -15.02
CA GLN A 23 8.57 6.54 -15.00
C GLN A 23 8.36 6.03 -13.58
N ARG A 24 7.39 5.13 -13.39
CA ARG A 24 7.20 4.39 -12.14
C ARG A 24 8.21 3.27 -12.06
N ILE A 25 8.94 3.23 -10.96
CA ILE A 25 10.01 2.26 -10.71
C ILE A 25 9.77 1.61 -9.35
N ASN A 26 9.91 0.28 -9.31
CA ASN A 26 9.87 -0.52 -8.09
C ASN A 26 11.28 -1.00 -7.78
N ARG A 27 11.82 -0.66 -6.60
CA ARG A 27 13.18 -1.06 -6.19
C ARG A 27 13.19 -1.75 -4.83
N ARG A 28 13.95 -2.83 -4.76
CA ARG A 28 14.28 -3.52 -3.51
C ARG A 28 15.67 -3.05 -3.06
N ILE A 29 15.72 -2.37 -1.92
CA ILE A 29 16.91 -1.69 -1.42
C ILE A 29 17.43 -2.40 -0.19
N LYS A 30 18.73 -2.72 -0.19
CA LYS A 30 19.45 -3.06 1.03
C LYS A 30 19.85 -1.74 1.70
N TYR A 31 19.41 -1.54 2.93
CA TYR A 31 19.67 -0.32 3.67
C TYR A 31 20.57 -0.57 4.86
N SER A 32 21.57 0.29 5.02
CA SER A 32 22.56 0.29 6.09
C SER A 32 22.31 1.48 7.00
N PRO A 33 21.52 1.32 8.10
CA PRO A 33 21.12 2.44 8.93
C PRO A 33 22.27 2.97 9.78
N THR A 34 22.22 4.27 10.08
CA THR A 34 23.07 4.91 11.08
C THR A 34 22.21 5.20 12.30
N LEU A 35 22.64 4.72 13.46
CA LEU A 35 22.10 5.05 14.78
C LEU A 35 23.14 5.83 15.56
N TYR A 36 22.82 6.23 16.78
CA TYR A 36 23.70 7.06 17.59
C TYR A 36 23.76 6.54 19.02
N CYS A 37 24.91 6.69 19.64
CA CYS A 37 25.09 6.40 21.07
C CYS A 37 25.55 7.66 21.83
N LEU A 38 25.15 7.76 23.10
CA LEU A 38 25.57 8.84 23.99
C LEU A 38 27.07 8.76 24.23
N VAL A 39 27.76 9.90 24.16
CA VAL A 39 29.19 10.01 24.44
C VAL A 39 29.47 11.21 25.33
N LYS A 40 30.57 11.16 26.07
CA LYS A 40 30.99 12.27 26.94
C LYS A 40 31.72 13.37 26.18
N GLU A 41 32.42 12.98 25.10
CA GLU A 41 33.25 13.90 24.34
C GLU A 41 32.43 14.67 23.29
N PRO A 42 32.79 15.93 23.01
CA PRO A 42 32.15 16.74 21.98
C PRO A 42 32.20 16.09 20.60
N THR A 43 31.02 16.00 19.95
CA THR A 43 30.88 15.58 18.56
C THR A 43 30.05 16.59 17.78
N LYS A 44 29.93 16.40 16.47
CA LYS A 44 29.06 17.24 15.63
C LYS A 44 27.57 16.99 15.83
N TYR A 45 27.20 15.88 16.48
CA TYR A 45 25.81 15.49 16.69
C TYR A 45 25.42 15.68 18.16
N LYS A 46 24.21 16.18 18.37
CA LYS A 46 23.63 16.37 19.70
C LYS A 46 22.20 15.86 19.75
N THR A 47 21.77 15.39 20.91
CA THR A 47 20.36 15.15 21.22
C THR A 47 19.61 16.49 21.31
N LEU A 48 18.28 16.42 21.35
CA LEU A 48 17.44 17.59 21.60
C LEU A 48 17.76 18.29 22.94
N ASN A 49 18.29 17.54 23.92
CA ASN A 49 18.68 18.05 25.23
C ASN A 49 20.15 18.53 25.26
N GLY A 50 20.82 18.61 24.13
CA GLY A 50 22.19 19.14 24.00
C GLY A 50 23.32 18.15 24.34
N GLN A 51 23.02 16.90 24.70
CA GLN A 51 24.02 15.87 24.98
C GLN A 51 24.70 15.42 23.68
N TYR A 52 26.00 15.11 23.73
CA TYR A 52 26.75 14.65 22.57
C TYR A 52 26.46 13.18 22.28
N VAL A 53 26.31 12.87 20.98
CA VAL A 53 26.16 11.50 20.48
C VAL A 53 27.11 11.21 19.34
N ALA A 54 27.62 9.98 19.29
CA ALA A 54 28.44 9.49 18.18
C ALA A 54 27.60 8.62 17.24
N SER A 55 27.85 8.76 15.94
CA SER A 55 27.17 7.93 14.94
C SER A 55 27.76 6.51 14.90
N VAL A 56 26.88 5.52 14.86
CA VAL A 56 27.19 4.11 14.71
C VAL A 56 26.57 3.61 13.42
N LYS A 57 27.40 3.29 12.44
CA LYS A 57 26.99 2.73 11.14
C LYS A 57 26.83 1.24 11.25
N HIS A 58 25.73 0.70 10.74
CA HIS A 58 25.46 -0.73 10.68
C HIS A 58 25.48 -1.20 9.22
N SER A 59 25.93 -2.44 8.98
CA SER A 59 25.97 -3.01 7.64
C SER A 59 24.58 -3.42 7.13
N SER A 60 23.62 -3.56 8.05
CA SER A 60 22.25 -3.97 7.73
C SER A 60 21.26 -3.55 8.83
N MET A 61 19.96 -3.56 8.50
CA MET A 61 18.89 -3.34 9.46
C MET A 61 18.84 -4.46 10.54
N LYS A 62 19.26 -5.67 10.20
CA LYS A 62 19.36 -6.78 11.14
C LYS A 62 20.41 -6.49 12.20
N GLU A 63 21.62 -6.13 11.79
CA GLU A 63 22.72 -5.78 12.70
C GLU A 63 22.34 -4.59 13.60
N ALA A 64 21.68 -3.58 13.04
CA ALA A 64 21.20 -2.44 13.82
C ALA A 64 20.19 -2.87 14.90
N ASN A 65 19.26 -3.79 14.60
CA ASN A 65 18.33 -4.31 15.58
C ASN A 65 19.05 -5.13 16.68
N GLU A 66 20.00 -5.97 16.31
CA GLU A 66 20.82 -6.73 17.26
C GLU A 66 21.61 -5.79 18.18
N TRP A 67 22.14 -4.71 17.62
CA TRP A 67 22.82 -3.67 18.40
C TRP A 67 21.87 -2.97 19.39
N ILE A 68 20.65 -2.60 18.95
CA ILE A 68 19.60 -2.04 19.83
C ILE A 68 19.25 -3.00 20.98
N ASP A 69 19.14 -4.29 20.67
CA ASP A 69 18.80 -5.32 21.66
C ASP A 69 19.83 -5.42 22.78
N ASN A 70 21.11 -5.13 22.50
CA ASN A 70 22.16 -5.08 23.51
C ASN A 70 21.98 -3.92 24.52
N TYR A 71 21.19 -2.89 24.15
CA TYR A 71 20.92 -1.73 24.99
C TYR A 71 19.51 -1.75 25.62
N LYS A 72 18.79 -2.87 25.57
CA LYS A 72 17.43 -2.99 26.16
C LYS A 72 17.34 -2.59 27.63
N SER A 73 18.40 -2.84 28.41
CA SER A 73 18.51 -2.45 29.82
C SER A 73 18.87 -0.96 30.02
N GLN A 74 19.36 -0.30 28.98
CA GLN A 74 19.84 1.09 29.02
C GLN A 74 19.41 1.87 27.75
N PRO A 75 18.10 1.93 27.44
CA PRO A 75 17.61 2.51 26.19
C PRO A 75 17.91 4.01 26.04
N HIS A 76 18.19 4.70 27.15
CA HIS A 76 18.55 6.13 27.17
C HIS A 76 19.96 6.41 26.63
N LEU A 77 20.77 5.39 26.37
CA LEU A 77 22.12 5.55 25.81
C LEU A 77 22.13 5.57 24.29
N ILE A 78 21.04 5.16 23.64
CA ILE A 78 20.96 5.06 22.17
C ILE A 78 19.89 5.98 21.61
N TYR A 79 20.15 6.47 20.41
CA TYR A 79 19.31 7.43 19.70
C TYR A 79 19.21 7.08 18.22
N GLY A 80 18.17 7.56 17.58
CA GLY A 80 17.90 7.35 16.16
C GLY A 80 16.51 6.78 15.92
N ASN A 81 16.07 6.83 14.68
CA ASN A 81 14.77 6.32 14.29
C ASN A 81 14.90 4.84 13.91
N THR A 82 14.13 3.96 14.53
CA THR A 82 14.10 2.52 14.24
C THR A 82 13.13 2.15 13.11
N LEU A 83 12.33 3.10 12.65
CA LEU A 83 11.55 2.99 11.43
C LEU A 83 12.46 3.35 10.24
N TYR A 84 13.28 2.39 9.82
CA TYR A 84 14.38 2.60 8.87
C TYR A 84 13.94 3.14 7.50
N GLN A 85 12.69 2.95 7.09
CA GLN A 85 12.14 3.56 5.89
C GLN A 85 12.19 5.10 5.95
N TYR A 86 11.93 5.69 7.12
CA TYR A 86 12.00 7.15 7.30
C TYR A 86 13.44 7.64 7.35
N ASN A 87 14.38 6.86 7.90
CA ASN A 87 15.80 7.21 7.84
C ASN A 87 16.27 7.25 6.40
N TYR A 88 15.93 6.21 5.61
CA TYR A 88 16.24 6.18 4.18
C TYR A 88 15.65 7.39 3.45
N LEU A 89 14.38 7.73 3.70
CA LEU A 89 13.76 8.90 3.07
C LEU A 89 14.45 10.21 3.47
N ALA A 90 14.82 10.38 4.75
CA ALA A 90 15.57 11.55 5.20
C ALA A 90 16.96 11.66 4.55
N ASP A 91 17.63 10.52 4.33
CA ASP A 91 18.93 10.47 3.64
C ASP A 91 18.79 10.83 2.14
N GLN A 92 17.70 10.38 1.48
CA GLN A 92 17.47 10.64 0.05
C GLN A 92 16.87 12.02 -0.23
N TYR A 93 16.07 12.55 0.69
CA TYR A 93 15.34 13.81 0.57
C TYR A 93 15.62 14.72 1.77
N PRO A 94 16.86 15.23 1.93
CA PRO A 94 17.27 15.94 3.16
C PRO A 94 16.57 17.28 3.38
N ASN A 95 16.00 17.89 2.34
CA ASN A 95 15.34 19.19 2.44
C ASN A 95 13.83 19.06 2.30
N ARG A 96 13.38 18.62 1.13
CA ARG A 96 11.96 18.39 0.84
C ARG A 96 11.80 17.37 -0.27
N VAL A 97 10.62 16.81 -0.38
CA VAL A 97 10.21 15.97 -1.50
C VAL A 97 9.46 16.85 -2.50
N ASP A 98 10.05 17.06 -3.68
CA ASP A 98 9.33 17.68 -4.79
C ASP A 98 8.53 16.60 -5.51
N TRP A 99 7.22 16.63 -5.34
CA TRP A 99 6.29 15.67 -5.90
C TRP A 99 5.35 16.35 -6.91
N ASP A 100 4.76 15.53 -7.78
CA ASP A 100 3.85 15.97 -8.81
C ASP A 100 2.58 15.10 -8.78
N MET A 101 1.44 15.72 -8.48
CA MET A 101 0.15 15.05 -8.39
C MET A 101 -0.24 14.37 -9.70
N GLU A 102 0.10 14.96 -10.84
CA GLU A 102 -0.22 14.40 -12.17
C GLU A 102 0.56 13.12 -12.49
N LYS A 103 1.62 12.84 -11.75
CA LYS A 103 2.41 11.61 -11.87
C LYS A 103 1.96 10.50 -10.93
N LEU A 104 1.09 10.78 -9.96
CA LEU A 104 0.51 9.78 -9.09
C LEU A 104 -0.63 9.05 -9.81
N LEU A 105 -0.62 7.72 -9.81
CA LEU A 105 -1.76 6.94 -10.26
C LEU A 105 -2.72 6.72 -9.10
N ILE A 106 -3.72 7.56 -9.03
CA ILE A 106 -4.81 7.48 -8.05
C ILE A 106 -6.02 6.90 -8.75
N VAL A 107 -6.59 5.85 -8.18
CA VAL A 107 -7.79 5.22 -8.72
C VAL A 107 -8.88 5.11 -7.66
N THR A 108 -10.12 5.34 -8.06
CA THR A 108 -11.30 4.88 -7.30
C THR A 108 -11.61 3.47 -7.77
N ILE A 109 -11.86 2.57 -6.82
CA ILE A 109 -12.42 1.23 -7.09
C ILE A 109 -13.82 1.14 -6.50
N ASP A 110 -14.68 0.42 -7.17
CA ASP A 110 -16.04 0.12 -6.75
C ASP A 110 -16.46 -1.23 -7.34
N ILE A 111 -17.20 -2.04 -6.58
CA ILE A 111 -17.68 -3.35 -7.02
C ILE A 111 -19.19 -3.47 -6.87
N GLU A 112 -19.82 -4.21 -7.78
CA GLU A 112 -21.21 -4.64 -7.64
C GLU A 112 -21.28 -6.15 -7.42
N VAL A 113 -22.05 -6.55 -6.44
CA VAL A 113 -22.18 -7.94 -6.01
C VAL A 113 -23.64 -8.37 -6.11
N GLN A 114 -23.88 -9.60 -6.53
CA GLN A 114 -25.21 -10.18 -6.51
C GLN A 114 -25.75 -10.19 -5.06
N CYS A 115 -27.01 -9.81 -4.89
CA CYS A 115 -27.63 -9.68 -3.57
C CYS A 115 -29.03 -10.29 -3.58
N GLU A 116 -29.14 -11.56 -3.20
CA GLU A 116 -30.45 -12.25 -3.11
C GLU A 116 -31.00 -12.31 -1.69
N ASN A 117 -30.12 -12.44 -0.69
CA ASN A 117 -30.50 -12.74 0.70
C ASN A 117 -29.98 -11.74 1.73
N GLY A 118 -29.98 -10.44 1.40
CA GLY A 118 -29.47 -9.37 2.26
C GLY A 118 -28.10 -8.88 1.85
N PHE A 119 -27.50 -7.98 2.64
CA PHE A 119 -26.22 -7.36 2.28
C PHE A 119 -25.10 -8.40 2.28
N PRO A 120 -24.30 -8.51 1.20
CA PRO A 120 -23.24 -9.49 1.07
C PRO A 120 -22.18 -9.38 2.18
N ASP A 121 -21.72 -10.52 2.68
CA ASP A 121 -20.69 -10.60 3.72
C ASP A 121 -19.29 -10.57 3.08
N PRO A 122 -18.48 -9.50 3.28
CA PRO A 122 -17.18 -9.39 2.63
C PRO A 122 -16.15 -10.41 3.13
N GLU A 123 -16.32 -10.97 4.35
CA GLU A 123 -15.39 -11.99 4.87
C GLU A 123 -15.65 -13.35 4.22
N LYS A 124 -16.91 -13.65 3.91
CA LYS A 124 -17.29 -14.92 3.25
C LYS A 124 -17.20 -14.83 1.73
N ALA A 125 -17.59 -13.69 1.15
CA ALA A 125 -17.61 -13.40 -0.28
C ALA A 125 -18.20 -14.56 -1.11
N LEU A 126 -19.44 -14.96 -0.78
CA LEU A 126 -20.08 -16.13 -1.40
C LEU A 126 -20.80 -15.77 -2.70
N GLU A 127 -21.35 -14.56 -2.79
CA GLU A 127 -22.15 -14.11 -3.91
C GLU A 127 -21.26 -13.68 -5.08
N GLU A 128 -21.80 -13.72 -6.29
CA GLU A 128 -21.09 -13.43 -7.54
C GLU A 128 -20.79 -11.93 -7.69
N LEU A 129 -19.56 -11.60 -8.12
CA LEU A 129 -19.22 -10.26 -8.58
C LEU A 129 -19.86 -10.01 -9.96
N LEU A 130 -20.69 -8.99 -10.04
CA LEU A 130 -21.38 -8.57 -11.27
C LEU A 130 -20.56 -7.57 -12.08
N SER A 131 -19.87 -6.67 -11.39
CA SER A 131 -18.93 -5.74 -12.03
C SER A 131 -17.82 -5.27 -11.09
N ILE A 132 -16.70 -4.85 -11.70
CA ILE A 132 -15.61 -4.10 -11.06
C ILE A 132 -15.41 -2.83 -11.86
N THR A 133 -15.38 -1.68 -11.19
CA THR A 133 -15.19 -0.37 -11.79
C THR A 133 -13.91 0.27 -11.27
N ILE A 134 -13.08 0.77 -12.16
CA ILE A 134 -11.89 1.58 -11.85
C ILE A 134 -12.00 2.93 -12.54
N LYS A 135 -11.90 4.02 -11.77
CA LYS A 135 -11.78 5.37 -12.30
C LYS A 135 -10.39 5.92 -12.06
N ASN A 136 -9.69 6.28 -13.12
CA ASN A 136 -8.41 6.97 -13.05
C ASN A 136 -8.63 8.46 -12.79
N HIS A 137 -8.03 9.01 -11.71
CA HIS A 137 -8.21 10.42 -11.35
C HIS A 137 -7.44 11.40 -12.23
N GLN A 138 -6.38 10.97 -12.93
CA GLN A 138 -5.59 11.81 -13.83
C GLN A 138 -6.26 11.92 -15.21
N THR A 139 -6.50 10.76 -15.85
CA THR A 139 -7.10 10.72 -17.20
C THR A 139 -8.61 10.93 -17.19
N LYS A 140 -9.28 10.75 -16.04
CA LYS A 140 -10.73 10.72 -15.84
C LYS A 140 -11.43 9.52 -16.48
N GLU A 141 -10.69 8.65 -17.16
CA GLU A 141 -11.23 7.44 -17.75
C GLU A 141 -11.73 6.46 -16.70
N ILE A 142 -12.81 5.78 -17.05
CA ILE A 142 -13.46 4.75 -16.25
C ILE A 142 -13.40 3.45 -17.05
N VAL A 143 -12.88 2.40 -16.42
CA VAL A 143 -12.92 1.04 -16.97
C VAL A 143 -13.87 0.22 -16.10
N VAL A 144 -14.79 -0.46 -16.75
CA VAL A 144 -15.78 -1.34 -16.10
C VAL A 144 -15.66 -2.73 -16.69
N TRP A 145 -15.34 -3.71 -15.88
CA TRP A 145 -15.52 -5.13 -16.21
C TRP A 145 -16.87 -5.56 -15.68
N GLY A 146 -17.73 -6.05 -16.55
CA GLY A 146 -19.08 -6.47 -16.15
C GLY A 146 -19.55 -7.71 -16.90
N ILE A 147 -20.46 -8.47 -16.28
CA ILE A 147 -21.05 -9.68 -16.89
C ILE A 147 -22.13 -9.24 -17.89
N GLY A 148 -22.03 -9.77 -19.11
CA GLY A 148 -22.96 -9.45 -20.19
C GLY A 148 -22.63 -8.16 -20.93
N ASP A 149 -23.51 -7.79 -21.84
CA ASP A 149 -23.31 -6.65 -22.73
C ASP A 149 -23.90 -5.37 -22.15
N PHE A 150 -23.10 -4.31 -22.17
CA PHE A 150 -23.55 -2.96 -21.82
C PHE A 150 -22.93 -1.94 -22.78
N LYS A 151 -23.71 -0.95 -23.16
CA LYS A 151 -23.26 0.17 -24.01
C LYS A 151 -23.43 1.48 -23.24
N SER A 152 -22.32 2.11 -22.93
CA SER A 152 -22.30 3.45 -22.36
C SER A 152 -22.54 4.52 -23.42
N ASN A 153 -23.28 5.58 -23.08
CA ASN A 153 -23.39 6.80 -23.89
C ASN A 153 -22.27 7.81 -23.56
N ARG A 154 -21.36 7.48 -22.66
CA ARG A 154 -20.24 8.32 -22.21
C ARG A 154 -18.96 7.89 -22.95
N ASN A 155 -18.20 8.88 -23.41
CA ASN A 155 -16.94 8.64 -24.13
C ASN A 155 -15.74 8.30 -23.22
N ASP A 156 -15.87 8.59 -21.91
CA ASP A 156 -14.87 8.35 -20.88
C ASP A 156 -15.04 6.99 -20.18
N VAL A 157 -16.01 6.17 -20.61
CA VAL A 157 -16.30 4.83 -20.05
C VAL A 157 -15.92 3.76 -21.05
N HIS A 158 -15.00 2.89 -20.66
CA HIS A 158 -14.58 1.71 -21.39
C HIS A 158 -15.16 0.47 -20.71
N TYR A 159 -16.18 -0.11 -21.33
CA TYR A 159 -16.81 -1.33 -20.80
C TYR A 159 -16.17 -2.57 -21.44
N VAL A 160 -15.76 -3.51 -20.59
CA VAL A 160 -15.23 -4.81 -20.96
C VAL A 160 -16.32 -5.84 -20.65
N SER A 161 -16.99 -6.35 -21.70
CA SER A 161 -17.99 -7.39 -21.57
C SER A 161 -17.32 -8.72 -21.23
N CYS A 162 -17.76 -9.35 -20.14
CA CYS A 162 -17.25 -10.62 -19.65
C CYS A 162 -18.34 -11.68 -19.71
N GLU A 163 -17.97 -12.91 -20.09
CA GLU A 163 -18.90 -14.03 -20.22
C GLU A 163 -19.45 -14.52 -18.86
N ASN A 164 -18.62 -14.38 -17.83
CA ASN A 164 -18.90 -14.82 -16.47
C ASN A 164 -17.91 -14.17 -15.48
N GLU A 165 -18.12 -14.39 -14.18
CA GLU A 165 -17.28 -13.85 -13.12
C GLU A 165 -15.80 -14.27 -13.22
N LEU A 166 -15.53 -15.53 -13.60
CA LEU A 166 -14.15 -15.99 -13.71
C LEU A 166 -13.39 -15.23 -14.83
N HIS A 167 -14.07 -14.92 -15.92
CA HIS A 167 -13.53 -14.09 -17.00
C HIS A 167 -13.33 -12.65 -16.51
N LEU A 168 -14.33 -12.09 -15.83
CA LEU A 168 -14.29 -10.73 -15.26
C LEU A 168 -13.07 -10.53 -14.35
N ILE A 169 -12.89 -11.41 -13.36
CA ILE A 169 -11.77 -11.32 -12.42
C ILE A 169 -10.41 -11.49 -13.12
N LYS A 170 -10.30 -12.41 -14.09
CA LYS A 170 -9.04 -12.60 -14.84
C LYS A 170 -8.66 -11.37 -15.64
N GLU A 171 -9.58 -10.77 -16.38
CA GLU A 171 -9.34 -9.54 -17.17
C GLU A 171 -8.99 -8.37 -16.25
N PHE A 172 -9.70 -8.20 -15.13
CA PHE A 172 -9.36 -7.21 -14.12
C PHE A 172 -7.94 -7.41 -13.58
N LEU A 173 -7.56 -8.63 -13.18
CA LEU A 173 -6.23 -8.91 -12.64
C LEU A 173 -5.12 -8.67 -13.67
N VAL A 174 -5.35 -8.97 -14.95
CA VAL A 174 -4.39 -8.67 -16.05
C VAL A 174 -4.19 -7.17 -16.20
N PHE A 175 -5.26 -6.40 -16.18
CA PHE A 175 -5.20 -4.94 -16.20
C PHE A 175 -4.48 -4.37 -14.98
N TRP A 176 -4.85 -4.84 -13.79
CA TRP A 176 -4.31 -4.37 -12.52
C TRP A 176 -2.81 -4.61 -12.40
N GLU A 177 -2.31 -5.78 -12.77
CA GLU A 177 -0.87 -6.09 -12.74
C GLU A 177 -0.03 -5.17 -13.61
N ARG A 178 -0.57 -4.72 -14.74
CA ARG A 178 0.11 -3.77 -15.63
C ARG A 178 0.09 -2.35 -15.10
N ASN A 179 -0.88 -2.02 -14.27
CA ASN A 179 -1.22 -0.66 -13.86
C ASN A 179 -1.39 -0.53 -12.35
N HIS A 180 -0.56 -1.20 -11.54
CA HIS A 180 -0.67 -1.09 -10.08
C HIS A 180 -0.74 0.37 -9.64
N PRO A 181 -1.83 0.83 -9.02
CA PRO A 181 -1.97 2.21 -8.58
C PRO A 181 -1.00 2.57 -7.47
N ASP A 182 -0.73 3.85 -7.30
CA ASP A 182 -0.03 4.37 -6.13
C ASP A 182 -1.01 4.50 -4.96
N VAL A 183 -2.26 4.89 -5.26
CA VAL A 183 -3.33 5.08 -4.27
C VAL A 183 -4.63 4.49 -4.78
N ILE A 184 -5.29 3.71 -3.93
CA ILE A 184 -6.68 3.28 -4.07
C ILE A 184 -7.54 4.18 -3.17
N THR A 185 -8.67 4.62 -3.68
CA THR A 185 -9.67 5.35 -2.92
C THR A 185 -11.08 4.88 -3.29
N GLY A 186 -12.08 5.29 -2.52
CA GLY A 186 -13.48 4.97 -2.72
C GLY A 186 -14.28 5.22 -1.44
N TRP A 187 -15.52 4.80 -1.41
CA TRP A 187 -16.37 4.91 -0.24
C TRP A 187 -16.51 3.56 0.46
N ASN A 188 -16.01 3.45 1.68
CA ASN A 188 -16.03 2.22 2.49
C ASN A 188 -15.25 1.05 1.86
N THR A 189 -14.31 1.35 0.97
CA THR A 189 -13.54 0.35 0.22
C THR A 189 -12.63 -0.49 1.12
N GLU A 190 -12.14 0.06 2.23
CA GLU A 190 -11.31 -0.68 3.19
C GLU A 190 -12.08 -1.81 3.87
N PHE A 191 -13.40 -1.64 4.05
CA PHE A 191 -14.23 -2.59 4.81
C PHE A 191 -15.19 -3.41 3.96
N PHE A 192 -15.37 -3.05 2.68
CA PHE A 192 -16.24 -3.80 1.78
C PHE A 192 -15.55 -4.22 0.49
N ASP A 193 -15.25 -3.29 -0.43
CA ASP A 193 -14.80 -3.63 -1.79
C ASP A 193 -13.51 -4.45 -1.80
N ILE A 194 -12.49 -3.98 -1.10
CA ILE A 194 -11.19 -4.65 -1.08
C ILE A 194 -11.25 -6.01 -0.35
N PRO A 195 -11.85 -6.13 0.85
CA PRO A 195 -12.04 -7.43 1.48
C PRO A 195 -12.86 -8.39 0.63
N TYR A 196 -13.99 -7.92 0.06
CA TYR A 196 -14.83 -8.76 -0.78
C TYR A 196 -14.06 -9.29 -1.99
N LEU A 197 -13.41 -8.39 -2.74
CA LEU A 197 -12.62 -8.75 -3.92
C LEU A 197 -11.49 -9.75 -3.56
N CYS A 198 -10.74 -9.49 -2.50
CA CYS A 198 -9.66 -10.38 -2.05
C CYS A 198 -10.19 -11.78 -1.68
N ASN A 199 -11.26 -11.83 -0.86
CA ASN A 199 -11.85 -13.11 -0.43
C ASN A 199 -12.51 -13.84 -1.60
N ARG A 200 -13.15 -13.12 -2.53
CA ARG A 200 -13.74 -13.73 -3.72
C ARG A 200 -12.69 -14.33 -4.65
N ILE A 201 -11.59 -13.63 -4.87
CA ILE A 201 -10.45 -14.16 -5.63
C ILE A 201 -9.89 -15.42 -4.95
N LYS A 202 -9.72 -15.41 -3.63
CA LYS A 202 -9.25 -16.59 -2.88
C LYS A 202 -10.21 -17.78 -3.06
N ASN A 203 -11.50 -17.54 -2.92
CA ASN A 203 -12.53 -18.58 -3.03
C ASN A 203 -12.55 -19.24 -4.41
N LEU A 204 -12.32 -18.48 -5.48
CA LEU A 204 -12.41 -18.96 -6.85
C LEU A 204 -11.08 -19.46 -7.44
N PHE A 205 -9.95 -18.87 -7.04
CA PHE A 205 -8.65 -19.12 -7.68
C PHE A 205 -7.55 -19.54 -6.70
N GLY A 206 -7.82 -19.47 -5.39
CA GLY A 206 -6.85 -19.78 -4.33
C GLY A 206 -6.04 -18.57 -3.83
N ASP A 207 -5.35 -18.78 -2.71
CA ASP A 207 -4.68 -17.70 -1.95
C ASP A 207 -3.55 -17.00 -2.71
N ASP A 208 -2.92 -17.66 -3.67
CA ASP A 208 -1.79 -17.08 -4.40
C ASP A 208 -2.22 -15.99 -5.41
N GLU A 209 -3.46 -16.06 -5.92
CA GLU A 209 -3.94 -15.12 -6.94
C GLU A 209 -4.16 -13.70 -6.40
N ILE A 210 -4.52 -13.52 -5.12
CA ILE A 210 -4.63 -12.18 -4.54
C ILE A 210 -3.31 -11.42 -4.54
N ARG A 211 -2.17 -12.13 -4.56
CA ARG A 211 -0.84 -11.51 -4.59
C ARG A 211 -0.61 -10.68 -5.84
N ARG A 212 -1.38 -10.92 -6.91
CA ARG A 212 -1.36 -10.12 -8.13
C ARG A 212 -1.83 -8.69 -7.91
N LEU A 213 -2.58 -8.42 -6.86
CA LEU A 213 -2.99 -7.06 -6.49
C LEU A 213 -1.82 -6.19 -6.02
N SER A 214 -0.71 -6.79 -5.56
CA SER A 214 0.46 -6.08 -5.07
C SER A 214 1.61 -6.06 -6.07
N PRO A 215 2.27 -4.92 -6.33
CA PRO A 215 3.49 -4.84 -7.13
C PRO A 215 4.65 -5.64 -6.52
N TRP A 216 4.53 -6.04 -5.26
CA TRP A 216 5.51 -6.84 -4.52
C TRP A 216 5.07 -8.29 -4.30
N ARG A 217 3.94 -8.71 -4.89
CA ARG A 217 3.34 -10.02 -4.65
C ARG A 217 3.11 -10.30 -3.16
N SER A 218 2.74 -9.29 -2.40
CA SER A 218 2.51 -9.36 -0.96
C SER A 218 1.21 -8.67 -0.60
N VAL A 219 0.23 -9.49 -0.26
CA VAL A 219 -1.08 -9.08 0.25
C VAL A 219 -1.33 -9.87 1.53
N PHE A 220 -1.72 -9.21 2.59
CA PHE A 220 -2.03 -9.85 3.86
C PHE A 220 -3.21 -9.17 4.52
N ASP A 221 -4.00 -9.94 5.23
CA ASP A 221 -5.12 -9.45 6.01
C ASP A 221 -4.73 -9.18 7.46
N ARG A 222 -5.52 -8.35 8.10
CA ARG A 222 -5.47 -8.08 9.52
C ARG A 222 -6.87 -7.81 10.06
N GLU A 223 -7.08 -8.12 11.34
CA GLU A 223 -8.28 -7.71 12.04
C GLU A 223 -8.15 -6.28 12.57
N VAL A 224 -9.18 -5.47 12.35
CA VAL A 224 -9.35 -4.16 12.99
C VAL A 224 -10.63 -4.15 13.79
N PHE A 225 -10.64 -3.40 14.89
CA PHE A 225 -11.84 -3.22 15.71
C PHE A 225 -12.48 -1.89 15.35
N GLN A 226 -13.67 -1.95 14.72
CA GLN A 226 -14.40 -0.77 14.30
C GLN A 226 -15.90 -0.94 14.55
N MET A 227 -16.57 0.12 14.99
CA MET A 227 -18.01 0.12 15.30
C MET A 227 -18.44 -1.02 16.21
N GLY A 228 -17.62 -1.37 17.21
CA GLY A 228 -17.95 -2.41 18.21
C GLY A 228 -17.78 -3.85 17.71
N ARG A 229 -17.23 -4.09 16.53
CA ARG A 229 -16.97 -5.42 15.98
C ARG A 229 -15.61 -5.54 15.33
N LYS A 230 -15.09 -6.74 15.26
CA LYS A 230 -13.92 -7.09 14.47
C LYS A 230 -14.30 -7.12 13.00
N GLN A 231 -13.42 -6.61 12.14
CA GLN A 231 -13.57 -6.64 10.70
C GLN A 231 -12.23 -7.01 10.07
N GLN A 232 -12.25 -7.82 9.04
CA GLN A 232 -11.08 -8.17 8.25
C GLN A 232 -10.82 -7.06 7.23
N VAL A 233 -9.58 -6.59 7.18
CA VAL A 233 -9.11 -5.64 6.16
C VAL A 233 -7.84 -6.16 5.51
N TYR A 234 -7.59 -5.76 4.27
CA TYR A 234 -6.42 -6.20 3.51
C TYR A 234 -5.40 -5.08 3.32
N ASN A 235 -4.13 -5.42 3.51
CA ASN A 235 -3.02 -4.56 3.15
C ASN A 235 -2.39 -5.05 1.84
N ILE A 236 -2.53 -4.27 0.78
CA ILE A 236 -1.91 -4.50 -0.52
C ILE A 236 -0.57 -3.78 -0.51
N GLN A 237 0.53 -4.52 -0.27
CA GLN A 237 1.83 -3.90 -0.09
C GLN A 237 2.28 -3.15 -1.34
N GLY A 238 2.66 -1.88 -1.16
CA GLY A 238 3.06 -0.99 -2.24
C GLY A 238 1.93 -0.14 -2.83
N VAL A 239 0.69 -0.31 -2.37
CA VAL A 239 -0.47 0.51 -2.74
C VAL A 239 -1.04 1.15 -1.48
N ALA A 240 -1.18 2.47 -1.47
CA ALA A 240 -1.81 3.16 -0.35
C ALA A 240 -3.34 3.10 -0.48
N ALA A 241 -4.04 2.82 0.62
CA ALA A 241 -5.50 2.91 0.68
C ALA A 241 -5.90 4.21 1.40
N LEU A 242 -6.73 5.03 0.76
CA LEU A 242 -7.28 6.27 1.32
C LEU A 242 -8.79 6.26 1.13
N ASP A 243 -9.51 5.86 2.15
CA ASP A 243 -10.97 5.74 2.11
C ASP A 243 -11.64 7.09 2.37
N TYR A 244 -12.61 7.47 1.52
CA TYR A 244 -13.40 8.69 1.75
C TYR A 244 -14.24 8.61 3.01
N TYR A 245 -14.71 7.43 3.36
CA TYR A 245 -15.48 7.21 4.57
C TYR A 245 -14.75 7.69 5.82
N ASP A 246 -13.43 7.43 5.93
CA ASP A 246 -12.61 7.89 7.04
C ASP A 246 -12.40 9.41 7.05
N LEU A 247 -12.34 10.04 5.88
CA LEU A 247 -12.20 11.50 5.76
C LEU A 247 -13.44 12.25 6.23
N TYR A 248 -14.64 11.70 5.95
CA TYR A 248 -15.92 12.34 6.31
C TYR A 248 -16.41 11.99 7.73
N ARG A 249 -15.79 11.01 8.39
CA ARG A 249 -16.11 10.63 9.78
C ARG A 249 -15.44 11.48 10.86
N LYS A 250 -14.43 12.22 10.49
CA LYS A 250 -13.71 13.16 11.36
C LYS A 250 -14.34 14.53 11.28
#